data_79deb2f8d1941dd54aeaf9ec342307ad
#
_entry.id   79deb2f8d1941dd54aeaf9ec342307ad
#
_cell.length_a   1.000
_cell.length_b   1.000
_cell.length_c   1.000
_cell.angle_alpha   90.00
_cell.angle_beta   90.00
_cell.angle_gamma   90.00
#
_symmetry.space_group_name_H-M   'P 1'
#
loop_
_entity.id
_entity.type
_entity.pdbx_description
1 polymer ?
#
loop_
_entity_poly.entity_id
_entity_poly.type
_entity_poly.pdbx_seq_one_letter_code
_entity_poly.pdbx_strand_id
1 'polypeptide(L)'
;MDESEDRDNEPKDCDRRSAATGEARSTTSVHVTALDGLVNVNSLFTIAVFVGLSLTSPGQRSLEGNPACDAGPDIVRNLLVFEVVSFSFFLFSSLVAQGLKLAINLLNSNDVDESFRAHINARVLRLGMLASAAGSVIGCLFLLLSMINVIQIRLGLLSCGSTATGRAVAALVTLVSTALVVYISTVFYAFTH
;
A
#
# COMPACT_ATOMS: atom_id res chain seq x y z
N MET A 1 37.56 23.74 -58.68
CA MET A 1 38.50 22.90 -57.96
C MET A 1 38.67 23.62 -56.62
N ASP A 2 38.08 23.27 -55.52
CA ASP A 2 37.69 22.02 -54.93
C ASP A 2 36.53 22.29 -53.96
N GLU A 3 35.41 21.63 -54.16
CA GLU A 3 34.22 21.73 -53.35
C GLU A 3 33.97 20.31 -52.84
N SER A 4 34.46 20.02 -51.68
CA SER A 4 34.06 18.81 -50.91
C SER A 4 34.69 18.89 -49.53
N GLU A 5 33.86 18.85 -48.53
CA GLU A 5 34.05 18.38 -47.16
C GLU A 5 33.41 19.31 -46.13
N ASP A 6 32.11 19.14 -45.96
CA ASP A 6 31.49 19.32 -44.65
C ASP A 6 30.09 18.71 -44.63
N ARG A 7 30.01 17.39 -44.52
CA ARG A 7 28.76 16.69 -44.38
C ARG A 7 28.91 15.37 -43.60
N ASP A 8 29.41 15.43 -42.37
CA ASP A 8 29.47 14.25 -41.49
C ASP A 8 29.41 14.60 -40.02
N ASN A 9 28.38 15.36 -39.58
CA ASN A 9 28.24 15.57 -38.15
C ASN A 9 26.79 15.73 -37.67
N GLU A 10 25.81 15.00 -38.26
CA GLU A 10 24.44 15.07 -37.79
C GLU A 10 23.68 13.72 -37.95
N PRO A 11 23.99 12.69 -37.15
CA PRO A 11 22.93 11.83 -36.68
C PRO A 11 23.04 11.35 -35.21
N LYS A 12 24.05 11.80 -34.41
CA LYS A 12 24.22 11.26 -33.03
C LYS A 12 23.36 11.92 -31.97
N ASP A 13 22.80 13.07 -32.20
CA ASP A 13 22.03 13.84 -31.19
C ASP A 13 20.54 13.42 -31.19
N CYS A 14 20.02 12.96 -32.33
CA CYS A 14 18.64 12.48 -32.43
C CYS A 14 18.40 11.15 -31.72
N ASP A 15 19.38 10.24 -31.79
CA ASP A 15 19.31 8.92 -31.15
C ASP A 15 19.43 9.01 -29.61
N ARG A 16 20.25 9.94 -29.13
CA ARG A 16 20.42 10.17 -27.68
C ARG A 16 19.17 10.78 -27.04
N ARG A 17 18.46 11.63 -27.77
CA ARG A 17 17.21 12.26 -27.32
C ARG A 17 16.06 11.24 -27.30
N SER A 18 16.00 10.34 -28.28
CA SER A 18 14.99 9.27 -28.34
C SER A 18 15.20 8.22 -27.25
N ALA A 19 16.44 7.88 -26.91
CA ALA A 19 16.76 6.96 -25.83
C ALA A 19 16.41 7.55 -24.45
N ALA A 20 16.75 8.83 -24.20
CA ALA A 20 16.45 9.49 -22.93
C ALA A 20 14.93 9.71 -22.71
N THR A 21 14.17 9.99 -23.76
CA THR A 21 12.70 10.10 -23.68
C THR A 21 12.03 8.73 -23.50
N GLY A 22 12.57 7.67 -24.06
CA GLY A 22 12.10 6.29 -23.86
C GLY A 22 12.30 5.80 -22.43
N GLU A 23 13.44 6.10 -21.83
CA GLU A 23 13.78 5.68 -20.47
C GLU A 23 13.00 6.47 -19.41
N ALA A 24 12.81 7.77 -19.58
CA ALA A 24 11.95 8.58 -18.70
C ALA A 24 10.48 8.17 -18.77
N ARG A 25 9.98 7.77 -19.93
CA ARG A 25 8.62 7.30 -20.12
C ARG A 25 8.40 5.91 -19.50
N SER A 26 9.42 5.06 -19.53
CA SER A 26 9.40 3.73 -18.91
C SER A 26 9.36 3.82 -17.38
N THR A 27 10.19 4.66 -16.76
CA THR A 27 10.19 4.88 -15.31
C THR A 27 8.89 5.49 -14.81
N THR A 28 8.31 6.43 -15.52
CA THR A 28 7.00 7.04 -15.18
C THR A 28 5.89 5.98 -15.22
N SER A 29 5.88 5.11 -16.21
CA SER A 29 4.91 4.01 -16.33
C SER A 29 5.01 3.03 -15.16
N VAL A 30 6.20 2.67 -14.70
CA VAL A 30 6.42 1.78 -13.55
C VAL A 30 5.87 2.40 -12.26
N HIS A 31 6.10 3.69 -12.02
CA HIS A 31 5.58 4.38 -10.83
C HIS A 31 4.05 4.43 -10.82
N VAL A 32 3.43 4.73 -11.95
CA VAL A 32 1.96 4.76 -12.08
C VAL A 32 1.38 3.37 -11.83
N THR A 33 1.98 2.32 -12.37
CA THR A 33 1.54 0.93 -12.18
C THR A 33 1.67 0.51 -10.71
N ALA A 34 2.75 0.89 -10.03
CA ALA A 34 2.94 0.61 -8.61
C ALA A 34 1.88 1.31 -7.74
N LEU A 35 1.55 2.57 -8.04
CA LEU A 35 0.49 3.31 -7.34
C LEU A 35 -0.90 2.69 -7.57
N ASP A 36 -1.19 2.22 -8.78
CA ASP A 36 -2.44 1.50 -9.08
C ASP A 36 -2.55 0.18 -8.30
N GLY A 37 -1.46 -0.57 -8.24
CA GLY A 37 -1.39 -1.78 -7.43
C GLY A 37 -1.69 -1.51 -5.95
N LEU A 38 -1.14 -0.44 -5.41
CA LEU A 38 -1.33 -0.04 -4.01
C LEU A 38 -2.79 0.35 -3.73
N VAL A 39 -3.43 1.10 -4.62
CA VAL A 39 -4.85 1.46 -4.51
C VAL A 39 -5.74 0.21 -4.56
N ASN A 40 -5.46 -0.72 -5.46
CA ASN A 40 -6.23 -1.96 -5.58
C ASN A 40 -6.12 -2.82 -4.31
N VAL A 41 -4.93 -3.00 -3.77
CA VAL A 41 -4.70 -3.75 -2.52
C VAL A 41 -5.41 -3.08 -1.35
N ASN A 42 -5.31 -1.76 -1.21
CA ASN A 42 -6.00 -1.01 -0.18
C ASN A 42 -7.54 -1.14 -0.29
N SER A 43 -8.07 -1.18 -1.51
CA SER A 43 -9.50 -1.40 -1.74
C SER A 43 -9.95 -2.79 -1.27
N LEU A 44 -9.17 -3.83 -1.53
CA LEU A 44 -9.45 -5.19 -1.03
C LEU A 44 -9.42 -5.24 0.49
N PHE A 45 -8.46 -4.58 1.15
CA PHE A 45 -8.39 -4.49 2.60
C PHE A 45 -9.58 -3.73 3.19
N THR A 46 -10.01 -2.65 2.54
CA THR A 46 -11.21 -1.92 2.94
C THR A 46 -12.46 -2.80 2.93
N ILE A 47 -12.63 -3.63 1.90
CA ILE A 47 -13.72 -4.61 1.83
C ILE A 47 -13.60 -5.63 2.97
N ALA A 48 -12.39 -6.14 3.24
CA ALA A 48 -12.16 -7.10 4.32
C ALA A 48 -12.52 -6.52 5.70
N VAL A 49 -12.16 -5.25 5.97
CA VAL A 49 -12.56 -4.52 7.18
C VAL A 49 -14.08 -4.44 7.29
N PHE A 50 -14.76 -4.07 6.21
CA PHE A 50 -16.23 -3.94 6.20
C PHE A 50 -16.93 -5.28 6.46
N VAL A 51 -16.42 -6.37 5.88
CA VAL A 51 -16.93 -7.72 6.12
C VAL A 51 -16.67 -8.14 7.57
N GLY A 52 -15.50 -7.84 8.12
CA GLY A 52 -15.17 -8.11 9.53
C GLY A 52 -16.16 -7.45 10.49
N LEU A 53 -16.42 -6.16 10.28
CA LEU A 53 -17.42 -5.41 11.06
C LEU A 53 -18.83 -6.00 10.94
N SER A 54 -19.24 -6.38 9.74
CA SER A 54 -20.58 -6.91 9.46
C SER A 54 -20.82 -8.29 10.08
N LEU A 55 -19.78 -9.09 10.25
CA LEU A 55 -19.84 -10.44 10.79
C LEU A 55 -19.71 -10.48 12.32
N THR A 56 -19.35 -9.39 12.98
CA THR A 56 -19.13 -9.34 14.42
C THR A 56 -20.34 -8.74 15.12
N SER A 57 -21.14 -9.61 15.76
CA SER A 57 -22.29 -9.19 16.59
C SER A 57 -21.90 -9.20 18.07
N PRO A 58 -22.33 -8.20 18.87
CA PRO A 58 -22.12 -8.20 20.32
C PRO A 58 -22.83 -9.40 20.96
N GLY A 59 -22.13 -10.10 21.86
CA GLY A 59 -22.70 -11.26 22.59
C GLY A 59 -22.66 -12.59 21.84
N GLN A 60 -21.85 -12.70 20.78
CA GLN A 60 -21.67 -13.96 20.05
C GLN A 60 -20.88 -14.95 20.90
N ARG A 61 -21.44 -16.15 21.09
CA ARG A 61 -20.74 -17.25 21.77
C ARG A 61 -19.62 -17.82 20.90
N SER A 62 -18.49 -18.12 21.52
CA SER A 62 -17.40 -18.82 20.86
C SER A 62 -17.80 -20.24 20.46
N LEU A 63 -17.15 -20.75 19.40
CA LEU A 63 -17.36 -22.14 18.94
C LEU A 63 -16.92 -23.20 19.98
N GLU A 64 -16.15 -22.81 20.97
CA GLU A 64 -15.65 -23.70 22.04
C GLU A 64 -16.71 -24.06 23.09
N GLY A 65 -17.83 -23.31 23.13
CA GLY A 65 -19.00 -23.61 23.97
C GLY A 65 -18.77 -23.41 25.46
N ASN A 66 -17.62 -22.88 25.89
CA ASN A 66 -17.32 -22.60 27.30
C ASN A 66 -17.50 -21.08 27.57
N PRO A 67 -18.50 -20.68 28.38
CA PRO A 67 -18.80 -19.29 28.67
C PRO A 67 -17.64 -18.52 29.33
N ALA A 68 -16.74 -19.23 30.03
CA ALA A 68 -15.55 -18.60 30.62
C ALA A 68 -14.49 -18.18 29.60
N CYS A 69 -14.57 -18.70 28.37
CA CYS A 69 -13.66 -18.44 27.27
C CYS A 69 -14.29 -17.55 26.19
N ASP A 70 -15.46 -17.00 26.43
CA ASP A 70 -16.09 -16.05 25.54
C ASP A 70 -15.38 -14.67 25.61
N ALA A 71 -15.25 -14.04 24.46
CA ALA A 71 -14.60 -12.74 24.35
C ALA A 71 -15.45 -11.67 25.06
N GLY A 72 -14.81 -10.96 26.00
CA GLY A 72 -15.44 -9.84 26.72
C GLY A 72 -15.71 -8.63 25.81
N PRO A 73 -16.53 -7.68 26.28
CA PRO A 73 -16.88 -6.48 25.53
C PRO A 73 -15.66 -5.63 25.17
N ASP A 74 -14.57 -5.72 25.93
CA ASP A 74 -13.33 -4.99 25.68
C ASP A 74 -12.65 -5.43 24.37
N ILE A 75 -12.70 -6.73 24.04
CA ILE A 75 -12.13 -7.26 22.81
C ILE A 75 -12.93 -6.77 21.61
N VAL A 76 -14.26 -6.73 21.71
CA VAL A 76 -15.14 -6.21 20.66
C VAL A 76 -14.88 -4.70 20.44
N ARG A 77 -14.70 -3.94 21.52
CA ARG A 77 -14.37 -2.52 21.44
C ARG A 77 -13.02 -2.28 20.78
N ASN A 78 -12.01 -3.04 21.17
CA ASN A 78 -10.67 -2.94 20.56
C ASN A 78 -10.70 -3.32 19.07
N LEU A 79 -11.47 -4.33 18.70
CA LEU A 79 -11.71 -4.70 17.31
C LEU A 79 -12.19 -3.50 16.50
N LEU A 80 -13.27 -2.83 16.96
CA LEU A 80 -13.83 -1.67 16.27
C LEU A 80 -12.83 -0.54 16.12
N VAL A 81 -12.05 -0.25 17.18
CA VAL A 81 -11.01 0.80 17.13
C VAL A 81 -9.94 0.46 16.11
N PHE A 82 -9.42 -0.77 16.11
CA PHE A 82 -8.38 -1.18 15.17
C PHE A 82 -8.88 -1.20 13.72
N GLU A 83 -10.13 -1.57 13.48
CA GLU A 83 -10.73 -1.53 12.15
C GLU A 83 -10.89 -0.11 11.63
N VAL A 84 -11.41 0.81 12.43
CA VAL A 84 -11.56 2.22 12.03
C VAL A 84 -10.20 2.86 11.76
N VAL A 85 -9.21 2.59 12.61
CA VAL A 85 -7.84 3.13 12.41
C VAL A 85 -7.21 2.54 11.16
N SER A 86 -7.30 1.23 10.94
CA SER A 86 -6.83 0.55 9.74
C SER A 86 -7.45 1.15 8.47
N PHE A 87 -8.78 1.29 8.47
CA PHE A 87 -9.52 1.90 7.36
C PHE A 87 -9.04 3.32 7.06
N SER A 88 -8.84 4.14 8.10
CA SER A 88 -8.37 5.51 7.95
C SER A 88 -6.98 5.57 7.29
N PHE A 89 -6.07 4.66 7.65
CA PHE A 89 -4.75 4.57 7.03
C PHE A 89 -4.81 4.09 5.58
N PHE A 90 -5.70 3.15 5.25
CA PHE A 90 -5.89 2.73 3.87
C PHE A 90 -6.49 3.83 2.99
N LEU A 91 -7.46 4.60 3.51
CA LEU A 91 -7.99 5.78 2.82
C LEU A 91 -6.91 6.81 2.58
N PHE A 92 -6.15 7.17 3.62
CA PHE A 92 -5.04 8.11 3.50
C PHE A 92 -4.04 7.66 2.44
N SER A 93 -3.56 6.41 2.52
CA SER A 93 -2.62 5.84 1.55
C SER A 93 -3.17 5.90 0.12
N SER A 94 -4.43 5.53 -0.09
CA SER A 94 -5.06 5.52 -1.41
C SER A 94 -5.25 6.91 -1.99
N LEU A 95 -5.66 7.89 -1.17
CA LEU A 95 -5.83 9.27 -1.62
C LEU A 95 -4.49 9.91 -1.99
N VAL A 96 -3.45 9.67 -1.20
CA VAL A 96 -2.09 10.14 -1.52
C VAL A 96 -1.59 9.50 -2.82
N ALA A 97 -1.78 8.18 -3.00
CA ALA A 97 -1.38 7.48 -4.22
C ALA A 97 -2.10 8.02 -5.47
N GLN A 98 -3.42 8.26 -5.38
CA GLN A 98 -4.21 8.83 -6.48
C GLN A 98 -3.79 10.26 -6.81
N GLY A 99 -3.55 11.09 -5.79
CA GLY A 99 -3.05 12.45 -5.97
C GLY A 99 -1.68 12.49 -6.66
N LEU A 100 -0.78 11.58 -6.28
CA LEU A 100 0.53 11.44 -6.91
C LEU A 100 0.43 10.97 -8.37
N LYS A 101 -0.44 10.00 -8.65
CA LYS A 101 -0.71 9.54 -10.02
C LYS A 101 -1.19 10.69 -10.89
N LEU A 102 -2.12 11.50 -10.39
CA LEU A 102 -2.62 12.67 -11.09
C LEU A 102 -1.49 13.69 -11.35
N ALA A 103 -0.67 13.99 -10.34
CA ALA A 103 0.46 14.88 -10.45
C ALA A 103 1.49 14.40 -11.50
N ILE A 104 1.82 13.11 -11.51
CA ILE A 104 2.73 12.50 -12.49
C ILE A 104 2.16 12.60 -13.91
N ASN A 105 0.87 12.31 -14.08
CA ASN A 105 0.21 12.39 -15.38
C ASN A 105 0.17 13.83 -15.91
N LEU A 106 -0.10 14.82 -15.04
CA LEU A 106 -0.07 16.23 -15.40
C LEU A 106 1.34 16.67 -15.83
N LEU A 107 2.39 16.25 -15.11
CA LEU A 107 3.78 16.54 -15.47
C LEU A 107 4.20 15.94 -16.81
N ASN A 108 3.60 14.83 -17.22
CA ASN A 108 3.89 14.17 -18.50
C ASN A 108 3.04 14.68 -19.66
N SER A 109 2.04 15.53 -19.40
CA SER A 109 1.25 16.21 -20.43
C SER A 109 2.04 17.38 -21.03
N ASN A 110 2.08 17.46 -22.37
CA ASN A 110 2.81 18.51 -23.08
C ASN A 110 2.18 19.91 -22.99
N ASP A 111 0.97 20.01 -22.44
CA ASP A 111 0.17 21.24 -22.35
C ASP A 111 0.34 22.02 -21.04
N VAL A 112 1.25 21.59 -20.16
CA VAL A 112 1.40 22.24 -18.85
C VAL A 112 2.48 23.33 -18.89
N ASP A 113 2.11 24.54 -18.47
CA ASP A 113 2.99 25.69 -18.30
C ASP A 113 4.28 25.34 -17.53
N GLU A 114 5.42 25.82 -18.02
CA GLU A 114 6.75 25.61 -17.42
C GLU A 114 6.83 26.01 -15.93
N SER A 115 6.00 26.94 -15.50
CA SER A 115 5.88 27.40 -14.12
C SER A 115 5.30 26.34 -13.18
N PHE A 116 4.40 25.47 -13.66
CA PHE A 116 3.83 24.37 -12.87
C PHE A 116 4.82 23.20 -12.71
N ARG A 117 5.60 22.93 -13.76
CA ARG A 117 6.69 21.93 -13.74
C ARG A 117 7.78 22.25 -12.71
N ALA A 118 8.12 23.52 -12.54
CA ALA A 118 9.12 23.97 -11.58
C ALA A 118 8.67 23.84 -10.13
N HIS A 119 7.34 23.82 -9.88
CA HIS A 119 6.79 23.80 -8.51
C HIS A 119 6.67 22.39 -7.92
N ILE A 120 6.56 21.33 -8.74
CA ILE A 120 6.52 19.96 -8.27
C ILE A 120 7.95 19.42 -8.13
N ASN A 121 8.48 19.60 -6.93
CA ASN A 121 9.81 19.12 -6.59
C ASN A 121 9.82 17.58 -6.54
N ALA A 122 10.79 16.91 -7.16
CA ALA A 122 10.96 15.45 -7.12
C ALA A 122 11.00 14.89 -5.68
N ARG A 123 11.39 15.72 -4.70
CA ARG A 123 11.35 15.39 -3.28
C ARG A 123 9.92 15.21 -2.75
N VAL A 124 8.98 16.05 -3.18
CA VAL A 124 7.56 15.95 -2.76
C VAL A 124 6.94 14.67 -3.31
N LEU A 125 7.27 14.33 -4.57
CA LEU A 125 6.81 13.09 -5.19
C LEU A 125 7.34 11.86 -4.46
N ARG A 126 8.63 11.82 -4.14
CA ARG A 126 9.25 10.75 -3.36
C ARG A 126 8.66 10.65 -1.95
N LEU A 127 8.50 11.77 -1.27
CA LEU A 127 7.93 11.81 0.08
C LEU A 127 6.47 11.31 0.08
N GLY A 128 5.69 11.71 -0.91
CA GLY A 128 4.31 11.25 -1.06
C GLY A 128 4.21 9.74 -1.32
N MET A 129 5.08 9.18 -2.16
CA MET A 129 5.14 7.73 -2.37
C MET A 129 5.52 6.98 -1.08
N LEU A 130 6.51 7.48 -0.34
CA LEU A 130 6.88 6.91 0.96
C LEU A 130 5.76 7.01 1.99
N ALA A 131 5.07 8.15 2.06
CA ALA A 131 3.95 8.37 2.97
C ALA A 131 2.78 7.42 2.65
N SER A 132 2.48 7.23 1.36
CA SER A 132 1.46 6.29 0.91
C SER A 132 1.83 4.84 1.26
N ALA A 133 3.07 4.43 0.99
CA ALA A 133 3.55 3.09 1.34
C ALA A 133 3.54 2.86 2.86
N ALA A 134 4.02 3.82 3.65
CA ALA A 134 4.00 3.77 5.11
C ALA A 134 2.57 3.68 5.66
N GLY A 135 1.64 4.48 5.12
CA GLY A 135 0.23 4.41 5.47
C GLY A 135 -0.37 3.03 5.23
N SER A 136 -0.06 2.41 4.10
CA SER A 136 -0.51 1.04 3.79
C SER A 136 0.06 0.01 4.78
N VAL A 137 1.34 0.09 5.13
CA VAL A 137 1.98 -0.81 6.12
C VAL A 137 1.32 -0.67 7.49
N ILE A 138 1.12 0.56 7.97
CA ILE A 138 0.48 0.83 9.26
C ILE A 138 -0.97 0.32 9.24
N GLY A 139 -1.71 0.57 8.17
CA GLY A 139 -3.06 0.03 7.97
C GLY A 139 -3.10 -1.49 8.06
N CYS A 140 -2.15 -2.19 7.41
CA CYS A 140 -2.03 -3.65 7.49
C CYS A 140 -1.74 -4.15 8.90
N LEU A 141 -0.91 -3.45 9.69
CA LEU A 141 -0.62 -3.83 11.07
C LEU A 141 -1.88 -3.73 11.96
N PHE A 142 -2.64 -2.64 11.83
CA PHE A 142 -3.90 -2.50 12.57
C PHE A 142 -4.95 -3.52 12.11
N LEU A 143 -5.01 -3.83 10.81
CA LEU A 143 -5.88 -4.88 10.29
C LEU A 143 -5.50 -6.26 10.85
N LEU A 144 -4.20 -6.55 10.95
CA LEU A 144 -3.71 -7.80 11.55
C LEU A 144 -4.15 -7.92 13.01
N LEU A 145 -4.03 -6.84 13.80
CA LEU A 145 -4.51 -6.80 15.19
C LEU A 145 -6.03 -6.99 15.26
N SER A 146 -6.78 -6.37 14.37
CA SER A 146 -8.21 -6.54 14.24
C SER A 146 -8.57 -8.00 13.95
N MET A 147 -7.91 -8.65 13.00
CA MET A 147 -8.14 -10.06 12.65
C MET A 147 -7.83 -11.01 13.80
N ILE A 148 -6.81 -10.73 14.63
CA ILE A 148 -6.54 -11.50 15.84
C ILE A 148 -7.74 -11.41 16.81
N ASN A 149 -8.31 -10.22 16.99
CA ASN A 149 -9.49 -10.04 17.81
C ASN A 149 -10.72 -10.80 17.26
N VAL A 150 -10.94 -10.78 15.95
CA VAL A 150 -12.01 -11.57 15.30
C VAL A 150 -11.82 -13.05 15.56
N ILE A 151 -10.60 -13.57 15.43
CA ILE A 151 -10.28 -14.98 15.70
C ILE A 151 -10.60 -15.33 17.17
N GLN A 152 -10.24 -14.45 18.12
CA GLN A 152 -10.54 -14.66 19.54
C GLN A 152 -12.05 -14.65 19.83
N ILE A 153 -12.82 -13.79 19.16
CA ILE A 153 -14.27 -13.73 19.30
C ILE A 153 -14.93 -15.00 18.76
N ARG A 154 -14.43 -15.55 17.65
CA ARG A 154 -15.03 -16.70 16.97
C ARG A 154 -14.59 -18.05 17.53
N LEU A 155 -13.31 -18.21 17.78
CA LEU A 155 -12.70 -19.48 18.19
C LEU A 155 -12.48 -19.59 19.70
N GLY A 156 -12.66 -18.50 20.46
CA GLY A 156 -12.37 -18.41 21.89
C GLY A 156 -11.05 -17.76 22.22
N LEU A 157 -10.92 -17.31 23.47
CA LEU A 157 -9.75 -16.60 23.98
C LEU A 157 -8.46 -17.42 23.86
N LEU A 158 -7.40 -16.79 23.40
CA LEU A 158 -6.04 -17.36 23.40
C LEU A 158 -5.62 -17.84 24.80
N SER A 159 -6.06 -17.15 25.86
CA SER A 159 -5.78 -17.46 27.24
C SER A 159 -6.40 -18.80 27.71
N CYS A 160 -7.42 -19.30 27.02
CA CYS A 160 -8.05 -20.59 27.32
C CYS A 160 -7.31 -21.79 26.73
N GLY A 161 -6.20 -21.57 26.03
CA GLY A 161 -5.34 -22.64 25.49
C GLY A 161 -5.93 -23.40 24.31
N SER A 162 -6.91 -22.79 23.59
CA SER A 162 -7.46 -23.38 22.36
C SER A 162 -6.35 -23.54 21.30
N THR A 163 -6.04 -24.79 20.97
CA THR A 163 -5.02 -25.12 19.97
C THR A 163 -5.41 -24.63 18.58
N ALA A 164 -6.69 -24.55 18.28
CA ALA A 164 -7.21 -24.05 17.00
C ALA A 164 -6.98 -22.55 16.88
N THR A 165 -7.31 -21.76 17.90
CA THR A 165 -7.08 -20.31 17.96
C THR A 165 -5.60 -20.00 17.83
N GLY A 166 -4.74 -20.69 18.59
CA GLY A 166 -3.29 -20.50 18.54
C GLY A 166 -2.69 -20.76 17.16
N ARG A 167 -3.10 -21.84 16.49
CA ARG A 167 -2.65 -22.17 15.12
C ARG A 167 -3.12 -21.15 14.11
N ALA A 168 -4.37 -20.70 14.18
CA ALA A 168 -4.91 -19.70 13.26
C ALA A 168 -4.19 -18.36 13.40
N VAL A 169 -3.97 -17.88 14.64
CA VAL A 169 -3.23 -16.65 14.91
C VAL A 169 -1.77 -16.77 14.47
N ALA A 170 -1.10 -17.89 14.79
CA ALA A 170 0.29 -18.10 14.37
C ALA A 170 0.44 -18.09 12.85
N ALA A 171 -0.44 -18.78 12.11
CA ALA A 171 -0.43 -18.78 10.65
C ALA A 171 -0.67 -17.36 10.09
N LEU A 172 -1.66 -16.64 10.60
CA LEU A 172 -1.96 -15.27 10.19
C LEU A 172 -0.76 -14.34 10.40
N VAL A 173 -0.20 -14.35 11.61
CA VAL A 173 0.93 -13.48 11.98
C VAL A 173 2.16 -13.79 11.13
N THR A 174 2.51 -15.06 10.97
CA THR A 174 3.70 -15.44 10.19
C THR A 174 3.56 -15.07 8.71
N LEU A 175 2.44 -15.37 8.07
CA LEU A 175 2.22 -15.07 6.65
C LEU A 175 2.18 -13.56 6.39
N VAL A 176 1.41 -12.81 7.19
CA VAL A 176 1.29 -11.36 6.99
C VAL A 176 2.60 -10.64 7.31
N SER A 177 3.30 -11.03 8.39
CA SER A 177 4.61 -10.44 8.72
C SER A 177 5.64 -10.71 7.64
N THR A 178 5.69 -11.91 7.08
CA THR A 178 6.60 -12.23 5.98
C THR A 178 6.28 -11.38 4.74
N ALA A 179 5.02 -11.24 4.37
CA ALA A 179 4.60 -10.40 3.25
C ALA A 179 4.96 -8.92 3.47
N LEU A 180 4.76 -8.40 4.69
CA LEU A 180 5.14 -7.02 5.04
C LEU A 180 6.65 -6.79 4.97
N VAL A 181 7.46 -7.74 5.44
CA VAL A 181 8.93 -7.65 5.35
C VAL A 181 9.38 -7.59 3.89
N VAL A 182 8.84 -8.45 3.03
CA VAL A 182 9.14 -8.42 1.59
C VAL A 182 8.72 -7.08 0.98
N TYR A 183 7.50 -6.60 1.29
CA TYR A 183 7.01 -5.32 0.78
C TYR A 183 7.89 -4.14 1.23
N ILE A 184 8.20 -4.04 2.52
CA ILE A 184 9.06 -2.97 3.06
C ILE A 184 10.45 -3.03 2.42
N SER A 185 11.02 -4.24 2.27
CA SER A 185 12.34 -4.42 1.67
C SER A 185 12.36 -3.97 0.20
N THR A 186 11.33 -4.30 -0.58
CA THR A 186 11.22 -3.88 -1.99
C THR A 186 11.04 -2.36 -2.11
N VAL A 187 10.21 -1.76 -1.26
CA VAL A 187 10.04 -0.30 -1.22
C VAL A 187 11.37 0.37 -0.86
N PHE A 188 12.05 -0.12 0.16
CA PHE A 188 13.33 0.46 0.59
C PHE A 188 14.39 0.34 -0.51
N TYR A 189 14.48 -0.80 -1.17
CA TYR A 189 15.39 -1.01 -2.31
C TYR A 189 15.11 -0.04 -3.46
N ALA A 190 13.84 0.15 -3.81
CA ALA A 190 13.43 1.06 -4.88
C ALA A 190 13.74 2.55 -4.59
N PHE A 191 13.92 2.92 -3.30
CA PHE A 191 14.26 4.30 -2.93
C PHE A 191 15.76 4.52 -2.68
N THR A 192 16.54 3.46 -2.50
CA THR A 192 17.98 3.54 -2.26
C THR A 192 18.81 3.37 -3.54
N HIS A 193 18.24 2.75 -4.55
CA HIS A 193 18.81 2.57 -5.88
C HIS A 193 18.04 3.34 -6.93
#